data_8ea5d8abf3aba4711f2519ebcf91e7fd
#
_entry.id   8ea5d8abf3aba4711f2519ebcf91e7fd
#
_cell.length_a   1.000
_cell.length_b   1.000
_cell.length_c   1.000
_cell.angle_alpha   90.00
_cell.angle_beta   90.00
_cell.angle_gamma   90.00
#
_symmetry.space_group_name_H-M   'P 1'
#
loop_
_entity.id
_entity.type
_entity.pdbx_description
1 polymer ?
#
loop_
_entity_poly.entity_id
_entity_poly.type
_entity_poly.pdbx_seq_one_letter_code
_entity_poly.pdbx_strand_id
1 'polypeptide(L)'
;MFVLSAVCTVSSAQNRFTAEQKEQDFEYLYQTLRENYPYFGVLRRTTGRDWLAGHDRYLKMVRESTDDRSFAKALQAIMRELGNGHAYVVGPHMFDEMSRIYHEAAAIPGKERYRRWAAVFDRAQPHYEFLKELYGVQPAAGGAAGDAGSGYDPARNLSLDMLGGGKIGVLTIHSFGNPAGDSALLMRLLDSVQSCDHLILDLRQNGGGNDLYWDHHIMPRLISRTYRWNGPSVLRRGPIAGTWYEKEFHGFGKAASLPNLPPEVTPEDFAVVMDRKVVRPNGKPRFQGKVWLFVGPRVFSSSESFAAFTKATGWATVAGTRTGGDGIGADPIPMMLPHSGFLVIFPAWGGLNPDGSFNFEARTTPDVEITGASRSEALANLVHYI
;
A
#
# COMPACT_ATOMS: atom_id res chain seq x y z
N MET A 1 17.00 -55.84 28.87
CA MET A 1 17.31 -54.43 28.60
C MET A 1 16.93 -54.20 27.13
N PHE A 2 15.70 -53.78 26.90
CA PHE A 2 15.20 -53.48 25.54
C PHE A 2 15.41 -52.00 25.27
N VAL A 3 16.25 -51.73 24.27
CA VAL A 3 16.45 -50.37 23.76
C VAL A 3 15.34 -50.10 22.75
N LEU A 4 14.36 -49.25 23.11
CA LEU A 4 13.41 -48.70 22.16
C LEU A 4 14.12 -47.60 21.35
N SER A 5 14.45 -47.90 20.09
CA SER A 5 14.82 -46.88 19.13
C SER A 5 13.56 -46.12 18.71
N ALA A 6 13.46 -44.89 19.17
CA ALA A 6 12.47 -43.93 18.66
C ALA A 6 12.88 -43.54 17.23
N VAL A 7 12.18 -44.09 16.24
CA VAL A 7 12.28 -43.62 14.86
C VAL A 7 11.54 -42.27 14.82
N CYS A 8 12.27 -41.17 14.82
CA CYS A 8 11.74 -39.88 14.39
C CYS A 8 11.35 -40.00 12.92
N THR A 9 10.08 -40.21 12.65
CA THR A 9 9.51 -39.99 11.33
C THR A 9 9.52 -38.48 11.08
N VAL A 10 10.53 -38.02 10.37
CA VAL A 10 10.47 -36.69 9.71
C VAL A 10 9.30 -36.79 8.75
N SER A 11 8.19 -36.17 9.09
CA SER A 11 7.07 -35.98 8.17
C SER A 11 7.61 -35.24 6.95
N SER A 12 7.78 -35.98 5.85
CA SER A 12 8.07 -35.37 4.56
C SER A 12 6.92 -34.42 4.27
N ALA A 13 7.23 -33.13 4.11
CA ALA A 13 6.25 -32.12 3.71
C ALA A 13 5.57 -32.65 2.44
N GLN A 14 4.29 -33.00 2.57
CA GLN A 14 3.54 -33.67 1.52
C GLN A 14 3.36 -32.66 0.39
N ASN A 15 4.00 -32.89 -0.77
CA ASN A 15 3.78 -32.06 -1.97
C ASN A 15 2.33 -32.21 -2.41
N ARG A 16 1.56 -31.15 -2.31
CA ARG A 16 0.18 -31.07 -2.79
C ARG A 16 0.14 -30.81 -4.29
N PHE A 17 1.14 -30.08 -4.80
CA PHE A 17 1.21 -29.66 -6.20
C PHE A 17 2.32 -30.42 -6.94
N THR A 18 1.98 -30.90 -8.15
CA THR A 18 2.96 -31.51 -9.04
C THR A 18 3.92 -30.46 -9.61
N ALA A 19 5.07 -30.89 -10.14
CA ALA A 19 6.00 -29.98 -10.81
C ALA A 19 5.33 -29.25 -11.98
N GLU A 20 4.51 -29.97 -12.76
CA GLU A 20 3.75 -29.36 -13.87
C GLU A 20 2.78 -28.30 -13.40
N GLN A 21 2.04 -28.51 -12.31
CA GLN A 21 1.13 -27.52 -11.73
C GLN A 21 1.87 -26.28 -11.24
N LYS A 22 3.06 -26.45 -10.64
CA LYS A 22 3.91 -25.33 -10.21
C LYS A 22 4.41 -24.50 -11.41
N GLU A 23 4.79 -25.16 -12.49
CA GLU A 23 5.18 -24.48 -13.74
C GLU A 23 3.98 -23.73 -14.35
N GLN A 24 2.80 -24.35 -14.42
CA GLN A 24 1.59 -23.72 -14.94
C GLN A 24 1.17 -22.48 -14.11
N ASP A 25 1.28 -22.54 -12.80
CA ASP A 25 1.05 -21.40 -11.92
C ASP A 25 2.05 -20.26 -12.17
N PHE A 26 3.31 -20.59 -12.38
CA PHE A 26 4.33 -19.60 -12.72
C PHE A 26 4.07 -18.96 -14.10
N GLU A 27 3.77 -19.75 -15.11
CA GLU A 27 3.45 -19.21 -16.44
C GLU A 27 2.23 -18.29 -16.41
N TYR A 28 1.20 -18.67 -15.66
CA TYR A 28 0.03 -17.83 -15.44
C TYR A 28 0.40 -16.51 -14.75
N LEU A 29 1.22 -16.57 -13.70
CA LEU A 29 1.74 -15.39 -13.00
C LEU A 29 2.52 -14.47 -13.95
N TYR A 30 3.50 -15.05 -14.65
CA TYR A 30 4.38 -14.32 -15.56
C TYR A 30 3.59 -13.62 -16.67
N GLN A 31 2.70 -14.35 -17.33
CA GLN A 31 1.86 -13.86 -18.40
C GLN A 31 0.93 -12.73 -17.89
N THR A 32 0.31 -12.95 -16.74
CA THR A 32 -0.57 -11.96 -16.14
C THR A 32 0.16 -10.64 -15.82
N LEU A 33 1.35 -10.72 -15.23
CA LEU A 33 2.13 -9.52 -14.95
C LEU A 33 2.59 -8.85 -16.25
N ARG A 34 3.06 -9.61 -17.25
CA ARG A 34 3.47 -9.08 -18.54
C ARG A 34 2.38 -8.24 -19.20
N GLU A 35 1.13 -8.65 -19.05
CA GLU A 35 -0.02 -7.98 -19.68
C GLU A 35 -0.62 -6.84 -18.84
N ASN A 36 -0.48 -6.88 -17.51
CA ASN A 36 -1.24 -6.00 -16.63
C ASN A 36 -0.39 -5.08 -15.73
N TYR A 37 0.89 -5.43 -15.46
CA TYR A 37 1.74 -4.65 -14.56
C TYR A 37 2.31 -3.40 -15.25
N PRO A 38 2.12 -2.16 -14.70
CA PRO A 38 2.43 -0.92 -15.41
C PRO A 38 3.90 -0.48 -15.33
N TYR A 39 4.70 -1.00 -14.37
CA TYR A 39 5.94 -0.36 -13.97
C TYR A 39 7.23 -1.05 -14.48
N PHE A 40 7.18 -1.90 -15.53
CA PHE A 40 8.40 -2.50 -16.09
C PHE A 40 9.39 -1.45 -16.63
N GLY A 41 8.88 -0.37 -17.23
CA GLY A 41 9.71 0.75 -17.68
C GLY A 41 10.41 1.46 -16.52
N VAL A 42 9.69 1.68 -15.41
CA VAL A 42 10.27 2.25 -14.18
C VAL A 42 11.39 1.35 -13.65
N LEU A 43 11.18 0.04 -13.56
CA LEU A 43 12.20 -0.89 -13.08
C LEU A 43 13.48 -0.81 -13.95
N ARG A 44 13.33 -0.78 -15.27
CA ARG A 44 14.46 -0.64 -16.17
C ARG A 44 15.22 0.68 -15.99
N ARG A 45 14.51 1.81 -15.90
CA ARG A 45 15.14 3.12 -15.71
C ARG A 45 15.86 3.26 -14.37
N THR A 46 15.25 2.74 -13.30
CA THR A 46 15.77 2.96 -11.94
C THR A 46 16.83 1.94 -11.52
N THR A 47 16.82 0.74 -12.10
CA THR A 47 17.71 -0.36 -11.67
C THR A 47 18.54 -0.99 -12.79
N GLY A 48 18.25 -0.68 -14.05
CA GLY A 48 18.85 -1.35 -15.22
C GLY A 48 18.34 -2.77 -15.46
N ARG A 49 17.41 -3.28 -14.64
CA ARG A 49 16.91 -4.68 -14.75
C ARG A 49 15.70 -4.76 -15.67
N ASP A 50 15.69 -5.78 -16.51
CA ASP A 50 14.53 -6.20 -17.28
C ASP A 50 13.93 -7.48 -16.66
N TRP A 51 12.82 -7.34 -15.94
CA TRP A 51 12.16 -8.47 -15.30
C TRP A 51 11.62 -9.46 -16.33
N LEU A 52 11.11 -8.96 -17.46
CA LEU A 52 10.57 -9.82 -18.53
C LEU A 52 11.65 -10.68 -19.20
N ALA A 53 12.89 -10.21 -19.27
CA ALA A 53 14.01 -11.02 -19.77
C ALA A 53 14.42 -12.15 -18.79
N GLY A 54 13.88 -12.14 -17.57
CA GLY A 54 14.20 -13.13 -16.54
C GLY A 54 13.42 -14.45 -16.61
N HIS A 55 12.51 -14.64 -17.59
CA HIS A 55 11.59 -15.77 -17.66
C HIS A 55 12.25 -17.13 -17.40
N ASP A 56 13.26 -17.50 -18.18
CA ASP A 56 13.90 -18.82 -18.08
C ASP A 56 14.60 -19.03 -16.72
N ARG A 57 15.18 -17.96 -16.17
CA ARG A 57 15.77 -18.00 -14.84
C ARG A 57 14.71 -18.21 -13.76
N TYR A 58 13.56 -17.55 -13.87
CA TYR A 58 12.44 -17.73 -12.94
C TYR A 58 11.83 -19.13 -13.05
N LEU A 59 11.62 -19.62 -14.27
CA LEU A 59 11.14 -20.97 -14.51
C LEU A 59 12.10 -22.02 -13.90
N LYS A 60 13.41 -21.81 -14.04
CA LYS A 60 14.41 -22.65 -13.38
C LYS A 60 14.25 -22.63 -11.86
N MET A 61 14.06 -21.46 -11.23
CA MET A 61 13.84 -21.36 -9.77
C MET A 61 12.60 -22.15 -9.33
N VAL A 62 11.54 -22.13 -10.13
CA VAL A 62 10.31 -22.91 -9.87
C VAL A 62 10.57 -24.40 -9.98
N ARG A 63 11.26 -24.85 -11.04
CA ARG A 63 11.63 -26.28 -11.26
C ARG A 63 12.55 -26.85 -10.19
N GLU A 64 13.40 -26.00 -9.61
CA GLU A 64 14.30 -26.38 -8.51
C GLU A 64 13.58 -26.46 -7.16
N SER A 65 12.31 -26.06 -7.08
CA SER A 65 11.53 -26.16 -5.83
C SER A 65 11.18 -27.63 -5.53
N THR A 66 11.63 -28.11 -4.38
CA THR A 66 11.49 -29.50 -3.96
C THR A 66 10.16 -29.81 -3.27
N ASP A 67 9.51 -28.77 -2.75
CA ASP A 67 8.24 -28.84 -2.01
C ASP A 67 7.39 -27.57 -2.21
N ASP A 68 6.18 -27.53 -1.66
CA ASP A 68 5.26 -26.41 -1.81
C ASP A 68 5.74 -25.15 -1.07
N ARG A 69 6.50 -25.32 0.01
CA ARG A 69 7.09 -24.18 0.75
C ARG A 69 8.22 -23.54 -0.05
N SER A 70 9.10 -24.31 -0.67
CA SER A 70 10.16 -23.80 -1.52
C SER A 70 9.60 -23.16 -2.81
N PHE A 71 8.51 -23.71 -3.35
CA PHE A 71 7.76 -23.09 -4.45
C PHE A 71 7.22 -21.70 -4.08
N ALA A 72 6.52 -21.57 -2.94
CA ALA A 72 6.05 -20.29 -2.46
C ALA A 72 7.21 -19.28 -2.27
N LYS A 73 8.36 -19.72 -1.75
CA LYS A 73 9.57 -18.88 -1.62
C LYS A 73 10.13 -18.46 -2.97
N ALA A 74 10.12 -19.35 -3.98
CA ALA A 74 10.53 -19.00 -5.34
C ALA A 74 9.64 -17.90 -5.92
N LEU A 75 8.32 -18.04 -5.84
CA LEU A 75 7.38 -17.00 -6.30
C LEU A 75 7.59 -15.67 -5.55
N GLN A 76 7.78 -15.71 -4.22
CA GLN A 76 8.08 -14.50 -3.45
C GLN A 76 9.39 -13.83 -3.89
N ALA A 77 10.41 -14.62 -4.21
CA ALA A 77 11.69 -14.09 -4.71
C ALA A 77 11.52 -13.43 -6.07
N ILE A 78 10.79 -14.06 -6.98
CA ILE A 78 10.46 -13.56 -8.32
C ILE A 78 9.69 -12.23 -8.22
N MET A 79 8.68 -12.17 -7.36
CA MET A 79 7.89 -10.95 -7.16
C MET A 79 8.72 -9.80 -6.56
N ARG A 80 9.60 -10.08 -5.60
CA ARG A 80 10.50 -9.06 -5.02
C ARG A 80 11.41 -8.40 -6.03
N GLU A 81 11.75 -9.07 -7.14
CA GLU A 81 12.56 -8.48 -8.20
C GLU A 81 11.86 -7.34 -8.95
N LEU A 82 10.54 -7.22 -8.85
CA LEU A 82 9.80 -6.04 -9.36
C LEU A 82 10.13 -4.76 -8.58
N GLY A 83 10.66 -4.87 -7.35
CA GLY A 83 11.04 -3.72 -6.54
C GLY A 83 9.88 -2.82 -6.10
N ASN A 84 8.64 -3.31 -6.19
CA ASN A 84 7.43 -2.59 -5.82
C ASN A 84 6.80 -3.20 -4.57
N GLY A 85 6.54 -2.37 -3.54
CA GLY A 85 5.97 -2.81 -2.27
C GLY A 85 4.54 -3.34 -2.36
N HIS A 86 3.81 -3.01 -3.44
CA HIS A 86 2.47 -3.51 -3.72
C HIS A 86 2.46 -4.76 -4.63
N ALA A 87 3.63 -5.33 -4.97
CA ALA A 87 3.74 -6.53 -5.81
C ALA A 87 4.36 -7.68 -4.99
N TYR A 88 3.52 -8.60 -4.49
CA TYR A 88 3.96 -9.69 -3.62
C TYR A 88 3.00 -10.89 -3.62
N VAL A 89 3.50 -12.04 -3.16
CA VAL A 89 2.68 -13.21 -2.83
C VAL A 89 2.19 -13.06 -1.39
N VAL A 90 0.90 -13.18 -1.16
CA VAL A 90 0.30 -13.08 0.17
C VAL A 90 0.79 -14.24 1.04
N GLY A 91 1.42 -13.92 2.16
CA GLY A 91 1.81 -14.93 3.14
C GLY A 91 0.64 -15.39 4.02
N PRO A 92 0.68 -16.62 4.55
CA PRO A 92 -0.41 -17.14 5.37
C PRO A 92 -0.69 -16.33 6.65
N HIS A 93 0.30 -15.62 7.17
CA HIS A 93 0.12 -14.71 8.32
C HIS A 93 -0.65 -13.41 7.97
N MET A 94 -0.63 -12.99 6.70
CA MET A 94 -1.27 -11.75 6.26
C MET A 94 -2.69 -11.98 5.72
N PHE A 95 -3.01 -13.22 5.38
CA PHE A 95 -4.23 -13.55 4.65
C PHE A 95 -5.50 -13.11 5.40
N ASP A 96 -5.63 -13.51 6.66
CA ASP A 96 -6.85 -13.24 7.46
C ASP A 96 -7.05 -11.74 7.64
N GLU A 97 -5.98 -11.01 7.91
CA GLU A 97 -6.03 -9.56 8.09
C GLU A 97 -6.43 -8.85 6.79
N MET A 98 -5.86 -9.23 5.66
CA MET A 98 -6.22 -8.66 4.36
C MET A 98 -7.66 -9.00 3.97
N SER A 99 -8.07 -10.25 4.17
CA SER A 99 -9.46 -10.69 3.94
C SER A 99 -10.42 -9.83 4.75
N ARG A 100 -10.17 -9.67 6.05
CA ARG A 100 -10.97 -8.83 6.94
C ARG A 100 -11.05 -7.39 6.45
N ILE A 101 -9.92 -6.77 6.08
CA ILE A 101 -9.87 -5.38 5.58
C ILE A 101 -10.76 -5.20 4.36
N TYR A 102 -10.71 -6.11 3.38
CA TYR A 102 -11.52 -5.99 2.17
C TYR A 102 -13.01 -6.26 2.42
N HIS A 103 -13.37 -7.17 3.33
CA HIS A 103 -14.77 -7.37 3.74
C HIS A 103 -15.33 -6.15 4.46
N GLU A 104 -14.59 -5.57 5.39
CA GLU A 104 -14.98 -4.34 6.07
C GLU A 104 -15.12 -3.17 5.08
N ALA A 105 -14.18 -3.02 4.16
CA ALA A 105 -14.26 -1.99 3.12
C ALA A 105 -15.49 -2.19 2.22
N ALA A 106 -15.81 -3.41 1.85
CA ALA A 106 -16.98 -3.76 1.01
C ALA A 106 -18.33 -3.46 1.70
N ALA A 107 -18.36 -3.41 3.02
CA ALA A 107 -19.54 -3.08 3.81
C ALA A 107 -19.81 -1.57 3.92
N ILE A 108 -18.82 -0.72 3.58
CA ILE A 108 -18.97 0.74 3.64
C ILE A 108 -19.83 1.22 2.46
N PRO A 109 -20.91 1.99 2.70
CA PRO A 109 -21.71 2.57 1.62
C PRO A 109 -20.86 3.40 0.65
N GLY A 110 -21.03 3.16 -0.66
CA GLY A 110 -20.24 3.80 -1.72
C GLY A 110 -18.89 3.13 -2.02
N LYS A 111 -18.52 2.08 -1.28
CA LYS A 111 -17.30 1.30 -1.48
C LYS A 111 -17.56 -0.15 -1.93
N GLU A 112 -18.73 -0.41 -2.51
CA GLU A 112 -19.17 -1.75 -2.94
C GLU A 112 -18.21 -2.40 -3.96
N ARG A 113 -17.37 -1.63 -4.62
CA ARG A 113 -16.31 -2.14 -5.51
C ARG A 113 -15.41 -3.17 -4.80
N TYR A 114 -15.16 -3.01 -3.51
CA TYR A 114 -14.31 -3.91 -2.72
C TYR A 114 -14.91 -5.32 -2.53
N ARG A 115 -16.18 -5.54 -2.87
CA ARG A 115 -16.76 -6.90 -2.94
C ARG A 115 -16.01 -7.82 -3.90
N ARG A 116 -15.38 -7.26 -4.95
CA ARG A 116 -14.55 -8.05 -5.88
C ARG A 116 -13.28 -8.54 -5.21
N TRP A 117 -12.63 -7.66 -4.41
CA TRP A 117 -11.46 -8.05 -3.62
C TRP A 117 -11.82 -9.12 -2.60
N ALA A 118 -12.82 -8.88 -1.76
CA ALA A 118 -13.32 -9.85 -0.78
C ALA A 118 -13.62 -11.21 -1.41
N ALA A 119 -14.33 -11.25 -2.55
CA ALA A 119 -14.66 -12.48 -3.25
C ALA A 119 -13.42 -13.27 -3.76
N VAL A 120 -12.29 -12.62 -4.02
CA VAL A 120 -11.04 -13.33 -4.34
C VAL A 120 -10.47 -14.00 -3.10
N PHE A 121 -10.48 -13.32 -1.96
CA PHE A 121 -10.06 -13.90 -0.68
C PHE A 121 -10.96 -15.06 -0.26
N ASP A 122 -12.29 -14.95 -0.43
CA ASP A 122 -13.23 -16.06 -0.15
C ASP A 122 -12.88 -17.32 -0.95
N ARG A 123 -12.60 -17.17 -2.25
CA ARG A 123 -12.20 -18.31 -3.10
C ARG A 123 -10.86 -18.90 -2.69
N ALA A 124 -9.94 -18.09 -2.19
CA ALA A 124 -8.62 -18.53 -1.79
C ALA A 124 -8.59 -19.16 -0.38
N GLN A 125 -9.62 -18.92 0.46
CA GLN A 125 -9.68 -19.39 1.85
C GLN A 125 -9.30 -20.87 2.02
N PRO A 126 -9.85 -21.83 1.26
CA PRO A 126 -9.52 -23.26 1.45
C PRO A 126 -8.05 -23.58 1.21
N HIS A 127 -7.38 -22.83 0.31
CA HIS A 127 -5.96 -22.99 0.03
C HIS A 127 -5.11 -22.43 1.17
N TYR A 128 -5.54 -21.31 1.76
CA TYR A 128 -4.81 -20.67 2.86
C TYR A 128 -4.94 -21.43 4.18
N GLU A 129 -6.02 -22.16 4.44
CA GLU A 129 -6.08 -23.10 5.57
C GLU A 129 -4.97 -24.15 5.47
N PHE A 130 -4.80 -24.75 4.29
CA PHE A 130 -3.68 -25.67 4.04
C PHE A 130 -2.31 -25.00 4.22
N LEU A 131 -2.13 -23.77 3.72
CA LEU A 131 -0.85 -23.06 3.86
C LEU A 131 -0.55 -22.72 5.32
N LYS A 132 -1.56 -22.33 6.12
CA LYS A 132 -1.38 -22.11 7.56
C LYS A 132 -0.86 -23.37 8.26
N GLU A 133 -1.44 -24.53 7.97
CA GLU A 133 -0.96 -25.81 8.47
C GLU A 133 0.49 -26.07 8.06
N LEU A 134 0.80 -25.93 6.75
CA LEU A 134 2.12 -26.13 6.19
C LEU A 134 3.20 -25.24 6.83
N TYR A 135 2.84 -23.99 7.15
CA TYR A 135 3.75 -23.03 7.77
C TYR A 135 3.71 -23.04 9.31
N GLY A 136 2.84 -23.86 9.92
CA GLY A 136 2.67 -23.90 11.37
C GLY A 136 2.13 -22.61 11.94
N VAL A 137 1.32 -21.89 11.16
CA VAL A 137 0.65 -20.65 11.60
C VAL A 137 -0.47 -21.04 12.53
N GLN A 138 -0.32 -20.70 13.83
CA GLN A 138 -1.41 -20.91 14.77
C GLN A 138 -2.58 -19.98 14.42
N PRO A 139 -3.81 -20.49 14.54
CA PRO A 139 -4.99 -19.60 14.48
C PRO A 139 -4.79 -18.45 15.47
N ALA A 140 -5.03 -17.23 15.05
CA ALA A 140 -5.04 -16.11 15.97
C ALA A 140 -5.96 -16.48 17.14
N ALA A 141 -5.43 -16.52 18.35
CA ALA A 141 -6.20 -16.93 19.53
C ALA A 141 -7.46 -16.04 19.60
N GLY A 142 -8.60 -16.65 19.23
CA GLY A 142 -9.97 -16.22 19.42
C GLY A 142 -10.26 -14.71 19.37
N GLY A 143 -10.01 -14.05 18.23
CA GLY A 143 -10.56 -12.73 17.97
C GLY A 143 -11.81 -12.86 17.10
N ALA A 144 -12.97 -13.06 17.71
CA ALA A 144 -14.25 -12.89 17.03
C ALA A 144 -14.33 -11.46 16.47
N ALA A 145 -14.85 -11.32 15.26
CA ALA A 145 -15.12 -10.03 14.65
C ALA A 145 -15.84 -9.11 15.65
N GLY A 146 -15.21 -8.01 15.99
CA GLY A 146 -15.87 -6.97 16.79
C GLY A 146 -15.39 -6.74 18.21
N ASP A 147 -14.34 -7.42 18.69
CA ASP A 147 -13.88 -7.18 20.06
C ASP A 147 -12.79 -6.10 20.10
N ALA A 148 -13.19 -4.90 20.57
CA ALA A 148 -12.30 -3.79 20.93
C ALA A 148 -11.36 -4.12 22.12
N GLY A 149 -11.29 -5.41 22.52
CA GLY A 149 -10.57 -5.93 23.67
C GLY A 149 -9.26 -6.64 23.38
N SER A 150 -8.84 -6.81 22.14
CA SER A 150 -7.62 -7.58 21.80
C SER A 150 -6.35 -6.73 21.83
N GLY A 151 -5.93 -6.24 22.98
CA GLY A 151 -4.51 -5.81 23.19
C GLY A 151 -3.95 -4.70 22.27
N TYR A 152 -4.75 -4.13 21.34
CA TYR A 152 -4.32 -3.03 20.52
C TYR A 152 -4.19 -1.75 21.34
N ASP A 153 -2.99 -1.21 21.37
CA ASP A 153 -2.69 0.04 22.05
C ASP A 153 -2.41 1.16 21.04
N PRO A 154 -3.34 2.10 20.85
CA PRO A 154 -3.15 3.22 19.92
C PRO A 154 -1.97 4.13 20.30
N ALA A 155 -1.51 4.12 21.55
CA ALA A 155 -0.34 4.88 21.97
C ALA A 155 0.97 4.36 21.37
N ARG A 156 0.99 3.13 20.84
CA ARG A 156 2.12 2.63 20.04
C ARG A 156 2.18 3.21 18.64
N ASN A 157 1.03 3.68 18.13
CA ASN A 157 0.92 4.27 16.80
C ASN A 157 0.95 5.80 16.82
N LEU A 158 0.44 6.40 17.89
CA LEU A 158 0.22 7.84 18.02
C LEU A 158 0.97 8.41 19.21
N SER A 159 1.70 9.50 18.99
CA SER A 159 2.26 10.31 20.07
C SER A 159 2.16 11.80 19.74
N LEU A 160 2.06 12.64 20.77
CA LEU A 160 2.03 14.09 20.64
C LEU A 160 3.10 14.70 21.54
N ASP A 161 3.98 15.48 20.94
CA ASP A 161 4.95 16.30 21.64
C ASP A 161 4.58 17.77 21.50
N MET A 162 4.70 18.56 22.60
CA MET A 162 4.46 19.98 22.62
C MET A 162 5.78 20.72 22.71
N LEU A 163 6.12 21.52 21.71
CA LEU A 163 7.38 22.25 21.59
C LEU A 163 7.14 23.76 21.62
N GLY A 164 8.22 24.54 21.74
CA GLY A 164 8.18 26.00 21.68
C GLY A 164 7.25 26.64 22.73
N GLY A 165 7.24 26.11 23.97
CA GLY A 165 6.34 26.60 25.02
C GLY A 165 4.85 26.32 24.75
N GLY A 166 4.55 25.26 24.01
CA GLY A 166 3.18 24.87 23.67
C GLY A 166 2.64 25.47 22.36
N LYS A 167 3.48 26.16 21.60
CA LYS A 167 3.08 26.77 20.33
C LYS A 167 3.13 25.82 19.13
N ILE A 168 3.88 24.73 19.23
CA ILE A 168 4.07 23.75 18.17
C ILE A 168 3.65 22.39 18.69
N GLY A 169 2.60 21.80 18.08
CA GLY A 169 2.23 20.40 18.30
C GLY A 169 2.89 19.52 17.26
N VAL A 170 3.55 18.42 17.69
CA VAL A 170 4.12 17.40 16.80
C VAL A 170 3.36 16.10 17.00
N LEU A 171 2.44 15.81 16.11
CA LEU A 171 1.66 14.57 16.10
C LEU A 171 2.35 13.55 15.21
N THR A 172 2.99 12.56 15.84
CA THR A 172 3.62 11.43 15.14
C THR A 172 2.61 10.32 14.93
N ILE A 173 2.54 9.80 13.68
CA ILE A 173 1.63 8.74 13.27
C ILE A 173 2.44 7.69 12.52
N HIS A 174 2.64 6.51 13.11
CA HIS A 174 3.51 5.48 12.53
C HIS A 174 2.85 4.65 11.42
N SER A 175 1.52 4.52 11.43
CA SER A 175 0.78 3.71 10.46
C SER A 175 -0.65 4.23 10.29
N PHE A 176 -1.22 4.03 9.11
CA PHE A 176 -2.65 4.21 8.83
C PHE A 176 -3.44 2.89 8.86
N GLY A 177 -2.87 1.83 9.47
CA GLY A 177 -3.44 0.48 9.42
C GLY A 177 -4.74 0.30 10.19
N ASN A 178 -4.95 1.04 11.29
CA ASN A 178 -6.12 0.84 12.16
C ASN A 178 -6.86 2.16 12.47
N PRO A 179 -7.60 2.75 11.50
CA PRO A 179 -8.31 4.02 11.72
C PRO A 179 -9.36 3.94 12.82
N ALA A 180 -10.05 2.81 12.97
CA ALA A 180 -11.08 2.63 14.00
C ALA A 180 -10.46 2.57 15.40
N GLY A 181 -9.41 1.74 15.59
CA GLY A 181 -8.73 1.59 16.88
C GLY A 181 -8.05 2.87 17.37
N ASP A 182 -7.54 3.68 16.45
CA ASP A 182 -6.85 4.94 16.77
C ASP A 182 -7.79 6.12 16.96
N SER A 183 -9.00 6.06 16.43
CA SER A 183 -9.91 7.21 16.32
C SER A 183 -10.06 7.99 17.61
N ALA A 184 -10.34 7.32 18.74
CA ALA A 184 -10.58 7.98 20.02
C ALA A 184 -9.34 8.74 20.55
N LEU A 185 -8.15 8.16 20.44
CA LEU A 185 -6.90 8.81 20.84
C LEU A 185 -6.56 9.94 19.88
N LEU A 186 -6.63 9.70 18.57
CA LEU A 186 -6.36 10.69 17.53
C LEU A 186 -7.22 11.96 17.74
N MET A 187 -8.52 11.80 18.06
CA MET A 187 -9.41 12.92 18.34
C MET A 187 -8.92 13.74 19.52
N ARG A 188 -8.57 13.10 20.64
CA ARG A 188 -8.07 13.80 21.84
C ARG A 188 -6.76 14.54 21.54
N LEU A 189 -5.85 13.93 20.76
CA LEU A 189 -4.58 14.56 20.42
C LEU A 189 -4.79 15.78 19.50
N LEU A 190 -5.69 15.69 18.52
CA LEU A 190 -6.05 16.84 17.67
C LEU A 190 -6.78 17.95 18.46
N ASP A 191 -7.57 17.57 19.46
CA ASP A 191 -8.19 18.57 20.33
C ASP A 191 -7.15 19.29 21.26
N SER A 192 -6.07 18.62 21.62
CA SER A 192 -5.02 19.18 22.48
C SER A 192 -4.16 20.25 21.79
N VAL A 193 -4.12 20.30 20.45
CA VAL A 193 -3.28 21.24 19.69
C VAL A 193 -4.03 22.51 19.23
N GLN A 194 -5.28 22.72 19.67
CA GLN A 194 -6.13 23.82 19.17
C GLN A 194 -5.53 25.20 19.39
N SER A 195 -4.73 25.38 20.46
CA SER A 195 -4.07 26.64 20.81
C SER A 195 -2.67 26.79 20.22
N CYS A 196 -2.19 25.80 19.47
CA CYS A 196 -0.88 25.88 18.84
C CYS A 196 -0.90 26.79 17.59
N ASP A 197 0.23 27.46 17.33
CA ASP A 197 0.44 28.24 16.11
C ASP A 197 0.75 27.32 14.93
N HIS A 198 1.38 26.16 15.21
CA HIS A 198 1.78 25.16 14.21
C HIS A 198 1.42 23.75 14.65
N LEU A 199 0.97 22.93 13.69
CA LEU A 199 0.79 21.49 13.83
C LEU A 199 1.67 20.77 12.81
N ILE A 200 2.60 19.97 13.28
CA ILE A 200 3.42 19.07 12.46
C ILE A 200 2.78 17.67 12.53
N LEU A 201 2.34 17.15 11.38
CA LEU A 201 1.94 15.76 11.21
C LEU A 201 3.17 14.99 10.76
N ASP A 202 3.85 14.30 11.68
CA ASP A 202 5.07 13.54 11.37
C ASP A 202 4.72 12.15 10.85
N LEU A 203 4.83 11.99 9.53
CA LEU A 203 4.59 10.73 8.82
C LEU A 203 5.88 10.04 8.35
N ARG A 204 7.06 10.54 8.72
CA ARG A 204 8.35 10.05 8.17
C ARG A 204 8.57 8.54 8.32
N GLN A 205 7.88 7.87 9.22
CA GLN A 205 7.95 6.42 9.42
C GLN A 205 6.70 5.67 8.96
N ASN A 206 5.72 6.38 8.38
CA ASN A 206 4.42 5.83 8.03
C ASN A 206 4.45 5.20 6.62
N GLY A 207 4.35 3.87 6.55
CA GLY A 207 4.32 3.11 5.29
C GLY A 207 2.93 3.01 4.64
N GLY A 208 1.92 3.70 5.18
CA GLY A 208 0.55 3.67 4.65
C GLY A 208 -0.41 2.86 5.50
N GLY A 209 -1.43 2.32 4.86
CA GLY A 209 -2.57 1.62 5.44
C GLY A 209 -3.87 2.01 4.74
N ASN A 210 -4.85 2.48 5.49
CA ASN A 210 -6.18 2.83 4.98
C ASN A 210 -6.33 4.36 4.77
N ASP A 211 -6.77 4.79 3.60
CA ASP A 211 -7.00 6.21 3.26
C ASP A 211 -8.03 6.88 4.19
N LEU A 212 -8.97 6.10 4.77
CA LEU A 212 -9.92 6.64 5.76
C LEU A 212 -9.23 7.33 6.95
N TYR A 213 -7.98 6.96 7.23
CA TYR A 213 -7.23 7.55 8.32
C TYR A 213 -7.03 9.05 8.13
N TRP A 214 -6.61 9.46 6.94
CA TRP A 214 -6.34 10.87 6.66
C TRP A 214 -7.53 11.61 6.05
N ASP A 215 -8.31 10.95 5.16
CA ASP A 215 -9.39 11.62 4.42
C ASP A 215 -10.71 11.71 5.21
N HIS A 216 -10.87 10.92 6.30
CA HIS A 216 -12.05 10.95 7.19
C HIS A 216 -11.70 11.40 8.62
N HIS A 217 -10.53 11.05 9.15
CA HIS A 217 -10.22 11.32 10.56
C HIS A 217 -9.30 12.51 10.79
N ILE A 218 -8.32 12.79 9.95
CA ILE A 218 -7.37 13.89 10.14
C ILE A 218 -7.83 15.15 9.41
N MET A 219 -7.76 15.13 8.08
CA MET A 219 -7.93 16.32 7.27
C MET A 219 -9.29 17.01 7.43
N PRO A 220 -10.45 16.32 7.51
CA PRO A 220 -11.76 16.95 7.67
C PRO A 220 -11.89 17.84 8.93
N ARG A 221 -11.06 17.62 9.94
CA ARG A 221 -11.05 18.39 11.19
C ARG A 221 -10.15 19.62 11.15
N LEU A 222 -9.22 19.64 10.19
CA LEU A 222 -8.20 20.69 10.07
C LEU A 222 -8.53 21.69 8.95
N ILE A 223 -9.50 21.39 8.09
CA ILE A 223 -9.84 22.23 6.93
C ILE A 223 -11.16 22.97 7.13
N SER A 224 -11.26 24.17 6.55
CA SER A 224 -12.47 25.01 6.54
C SER A 224 -13.25 24.98 5.23
N ARG A 225 -12.68 24.38 4.17
CA ARG A 225 -13.27 24.27 2.83
C ARG A 225 -13.03 22.90 2.22
N THR A 226 -13.80 22.56 1.21
CA THR A 226 -13.60 21.32 0.44
C THR A 226 -12.36 21.40 -0.43
N TYR A 227 -11.53 20.35 -0.39
CA TYR A 227 -10.40 20.16 -1.29
C TYR A 227 -10.68 19.00 -2.25
N ARG A 228 -10.19 19.13 -3.49
CA ARG A 228 -10.44 18.17 -4.56
C ARG A 228 -9.15 17.85 -5.29
N TRP A 229 -8.92 16.58 -5.50
CA TRP A 229 -7.95 16.05 -6.44
C TRP A 229 -8.69 15.46 -7.63
N ASN A 230 -8.22 15.69 -8.82
CA ASN A 230 -8.75 15.14 -10.06
C ASN A 230 -7.58 14.98 -11.04
N GLY A 231 -6.73 14.00 -10.75
CA GLY A 231 -5.53 13.70 -11.51
C GLY A 231 -5.70 12.50 -12.43
N PRO A 232 -5.02 12.47 -13.59
CA PRO A 232 -4.99 11.28 -14.42
C PRO A 232 -4.10 10.21 -13.78
N SER A 233 -4.50 8.97 -13.99
CA SER A 233 -3.70 7.77 -13.80
C SER A 233 -3.80 6.94 -15.05
N VAL A 234 -2.89 6.00 -15.24
CA VAL A 234 -2.91 5.10 -16.38
C VAL A 234 -3.07 3.66 -15.93
N LEU A 235 -3.74 2.89 -16.76
CA LEU A 235 -4.03 1.48 -16.53
C LEU A 235 -3.57 0.70 -17.74
N ARG A 236 -2.72 -0.32 -17.55
CA ARG A 236 -2.31 -1.14 -18.69
C ARG A 236 -3.49 -1.93 -19.23
N ARG A 237 -3.64 -1.98 -20.57
CA ARG A 237 -4.77 -2.64 -21.26
C ARG A 237 -4.65 -4.15 -21.26
N GLY A 238 -4.43 -4.75 -20.10
CA GLY A 238 -4.43 -6.21 -19.94
C GLY A 238 -5.82 -6.76 -19.63
N PRO A 239 -6.04 -8.07 -19.84
CA PRO A 239 -7.34 -8.71 -19.64
C PRO A 239 -7.90 -8.55 -18.22
N ILE A 240 -7.04 -8.67 -17.22
CA ILE A 240 -7.44 -8.53 -15.80
C ILE A 240 -7.80 -7.08 -15.49
N ALA A 241 -6.94 -6.14 -15.88
CA ALA A 241 -7.19 -4.73 -15.67
C ALA A 241 -8.49 -4.27 -16.35
N GLY A 242 -8.75 -4.74 -17.58
CA GLY A 242 -10.02 -4.51 -18.27
C GLY A 242 -11.22 -5.01 -17.47
N THR A 243 -11.18 -6.27 -17.00
CA THR A 243 -12.27 -6.86 -16.21
C THR A 243 -12.57 -6.05 -14.94
N TRP A 244 -11.54 -5.51 -14.27
CA TRP A 244 -11.72 -4.79 -13.03
C TRP A 244 -12.17 -3.34 -13.21
N TYR A 245 -11.73 -2.66 -14.29
CA TYR A 245 -11.81 -1.19 -14.41
C TYR A 245 -12.32 -0.66 -15.75
N GLU A 246 -12.73 -1.50 -16.71
CA GLU A 246 -13.12 -1.04 -18.05
C GLU A 246 -14.13 0.12 -18.06
N LYS A 247 -15.08 0.11 -17.10
CA LYS A 247 -16.08 1.16 -16.95
C LYS A 247 -15.52 2.51 -16.52
N GLU A 248 -14.28 2.54 -16.04
CA GLU A 248 -13.59 3.74 -15.56
C GLU A 248 -12.65 4.34 -16.63
N PHE A 249 -12.56 3.71 -17.82
CA PHE A 249 -11.66 4.15 -18.88
C PHE A 249 -12.11 5.47 -19.50
N HIS A 250 -11.13 6.37 -19.69
CA HIS A 250 -11.29 7.65 -20.36
C HIS A 250 -10.36 7.75 -21.58
N GLY A 251 -10.64 8.74 -22.43
CA GLY A 251 -9.78 9.01 -23.59
C GLY A 251 -8.35 9.42 -23.17
N PHE A 252 -7.37 8.94 -23.91
CA PHE A 252 -5.94 9.12 -23.61
C PHE A 252 -5.48 10.59 -23.71
N GLY A 253 -6.20 11.47 -24.42
CA GLY A 253 -5.79 12.84 -24.71
C GLY A 253 -5.41 13.70 -23.51
N LYS A 254 -6.02 13.45 -22.33
CA LYS A 254 -5.67 14.19 -21.10
C LYS A 254 -4.30 13.83 -20.56
N ALA A 255 -3.85 12.59 -20.73
CA ALA A 255 -2.52 12.17 -20.32
C ALA A 255 -1.45 12.55 -21.35
N ALA A 256 -1.78 12.49 -22.64
CA ALA A 256 -0.84 12.80 -23.71
C ALA A 256 -0.25 14.22 -23.67
N SER A 257 -0.93 15.16 -23.03
CA SER A 257 -0.46 16.55 -22.87
C SER A 257 0.42 16.78 -21.63
N LEU A 258 0.63 15.75 -20.79
CA LEU A 258 1.45 15.90 -19.59
C LEU A 258 2.95 15.88 -19.96
N PRO A 259 3.76 16.83 -19.41
CA PRO A 259 5.12 17.04 -19.88
C PRO A 259 6.10 15.90 -19.58
N ASN A 260 5.86 15.15 -18.50
CA ASN A 260 6.74 14.08 -18.02
C ASN A 260 6.09 12.70 -18.12
N LEU A 261 5.15 12.50 -19.04
CA LEU A 261 4.55 11.19 -19.25
C LEU A 261 5.63 10.18 -19.66
N PRO A 262 5.74 9.03 -18.98
CA PRO A 262 6.76 8.04 -19.32
C PRO A 262 6.61 7.54 -20.76
N PRO A 263 7.72 7.35 -21.50
CA PRO A 263 7.67 7.04 -22.94
C PRO A 263 7.00 5.70 -23.27
N GLU A 264 6.97 4.77 -22.31
CA GLU A 264 6.26 3.49 -22.47
C GLU A 264 4.74 3.62 -22.31
N VAL A 265 4.23 4.76 -21.84
CA VAL A 265 2.79 4.98 -21.67
C VAL A 265 2.20 5.48 -22.99
N THR A 266 1.74 4.54 -23.81
CA THR A 266 1.14 4.80 -25.12
C THR A 266 -0.37 4.54 -25.11
N PRO A 267 -1.14 5.13 -26.05
CA PRO A 267 -2.58 4.87 -26.16
C PRO A 267 -2.94 3.41 -26.49
N GLU A 268 -2.01 2.70 -27.14
CA GLU A 268 -2.15 1.29 -27.51
C GLU A 268 -2.09 0.40 -26.28
N ASP A 269 -1.13 0.67 -25.38
CA ASP A 269 -0.85 -0.17 -24.21
C ASP A 269 -1.59 0.26 -22.96
N PHE A 270 -2.04 1.53 -22.88
CA PHE A 270 -2.65 2.08 -21.67
C PHE A 270 -3.98 2.77 -21.92
N ALA A 271 -4.87 2.65 -20.95
CA ALA A 271 -6.06 3.50 -20.81
C ALA A 271 -5.81 4.57 -19.77
N VAL A 272 -6.50 5.70 -19.86
CA VAL A 272 -6.49 6.74 -18.83
C VAL A 272 -7.70 6.54 -17.93
N VAL A 273 -7.45 6.64 -16.62
CA VAL A 273 -8.46 6.68 -15.58
C VAL A 273 -8.26 7.95 -14.74
N MET A 274 -9.34 8.44 -14.13
CA MET A 274 -9.28 9.66 -13.33
C MET A 274 -9.34 9.32 -11.85
N ASP A 275 -8.26 9.58 -11.13
CA ASP A 275 -8.27 9.51 -9.67
C ASP A 275 -8.99 10.75 -9.12
N ARG A 276 -10.11 10.54 -8.45
CA ARG A 276 -10.97 11.58 -7.90
C ARG A 276 -11.08 11.44 -6.40
N LYS A 277 -10.42 12.33 -5.68
CA LYS A 277 -10.52 12.40 -4.22
C LYS A 277 -11.15 13.73 -3.82
N VAL A 278 -12.08 13.67 -2.86
CA VAL A 278 -12.77 14.85 -2.34
C VAL A 278 -12.82 14.76 -0.82
N VAL A 279 -12.13 15.68 -0.16
CA VAL A 279 -12.16 15.79 1.30
C VAL A 279 -12.97 17.04 1.69
N ARG A 280 -13.99 16.84 2.51
CA ARG A 280 -14.88 17.87 3.00
C ARG A 280 -14.61 18.14 4.48
N PRO A 281 -14.79 19.38 4.97
CA PRO A 281 -14.70 19.67 6.38
C PRO A 281 -15.78 18.92 7.17
N ASN A 282 -15.43 18.50 8.38
CA ASN A 282 -16.36 17.96 9.37
C ASN A 282 -16.66 19.03 10.42
N GLY A 283 -17.52 19.99 10.05
CA GLY A 283 -17.83 21.15 10.88
C GLY A 283 -16.81 22.30 10.74
N LYS A 284 -16.76 23.19 11.72
CA LYS A 284 -15.76 24.26 11.77
C LYS A 284 -14.44 23.71 12.33
N PRO A 285 -13.30 23.98 11.67
CA PRO A 285 -12.02 23.54 12.19
C PRO A 285 -11.74 24.25 13.54
N ARG A 286 -11.32 23.47 14.52
CA ARG A 286 -10.95 24.02 15.83
C ARG A 286 -9.51 24.53 15.81
N PHE A 287 -8.63 23.88 15.05
CA PHE A 287 -7.27 24.33 14.82
C PHE A 287 -7.23 25.43 13.76
N GLN A 288 -6.57 26.54 14.07
CA GLN A 288 -6.47 27.73 13.20
C GLN A 288 -5.04 28.05 12.78
N GLY A 289 -4.07 27.31 13.29
CA GLY A 289 -2.65 27.48 12.97
C GLY A 289 -2.25 26.90 11.60
N LYS A 290 -0.97 26.89 11.32
CA LYS A 290 -0.40 26.31 10.09
C LYS A 290 -0.16 24.80 10.26
N VAL A 291 -0.55 24.03 9.26
CA VAL A 291 -0.30 22.59 9.23
C VAL A 291 0.91 22.28 8.34
N TRP A 292 1.78 21.42 8.84
CA TRP A 292 2.96 20.91 8.18
C TRP A 292 2.86 19.39 8.07
N LEU A 293 2.98 18.85 6.86
CA LEU A 293 3.06 17.40 6.66
C LEU A 293 4.55 17.03 6.53
N PHE A 294 5.10 16.38 7.56
CA PHE A 294 6.51 16.04 7.62
C PHE A 294 6.74 14.64 7.06
N VAL A 295 7.43 14.57 5.93
CA VAL A 295 7.54 13.38 5.10
C VAL A 295 8.98 12.92 4.91
N GLY A 296 9.16 11.68 4.46
CA GLY A 296 10.46 11.08 4.18
C GLY A 296 10.35 9.79 3.38
N PRO A 297 11.46 9.07 3.11
CA PRO A 297 11.51 7.96 2.16
C PRO A 297 10.64 6.74 2.52
N ARG A 298 10.12 6.65 3.74
CA ARG A 298 9.22 5.57 4.16
C ARG A 298 7.74 5.91 3.98
N VAL A 299 7.41 7.15 3.65
CA VAL A 299 6.03 7.57 3.33
C VAL A 299 5.64 6.90 2.02
N PHE A 300 4.71 5.92 2.08
CA PHE A 300 4.38 5.02 0.98
C PHE A 300 2.89 4.69 1.00
N SER A 301 2.30 4.28 -0.13
CA SER A 301 0.90 3.83 -0.21
C SER A 301 -0.07 4.91 0.29
N SER A 302 -0.96 4.65 1.24
CA SER A 302 -1.94 5.60 1.76
C SER A 302 -1.31 6.88 2.35
N SER A 303 -0.15 6.80 3.01
CA SER A 303 0.54 8.00 3.50
C SER A 303 1.17 8.81 2.35
N GLU A 304 1.60 8.16 1.29
CA GLU A 304 1.99 8.82 0.03
C GLU A 304 0.77 9.46 -0.65
N SER A 305 -0.39 8.78 -0.66
CA SER A 305 -1.66 9.34 -1.13
C SER A 305 -1.98 10.66 -0.42
N PHE A 306 -1.78 10.71 0.89
CA PHE A 306 -1.96 11.92 1.67
C PHE A 306 -0.93 13.01 1.31
N ALA A 307 0.35 12.64 1.16
CA ALA A 307 1.40 13.58 0.76
C ALA A 307 1.16 14.16 -0.64
N ALA A 308 0.83 13.31 -1.62
CA ALA A 308 0.52 13.71 -2.99
C ALA A 308 -0.73 14.59 -3.06
N PHE A 309 -1.80 14.24 -2.33
CA PHE A 309 -3.00 15.06 -2.22
C PHE A 309 -2.71 16.43 -1.58
N THR A 310 -1.92 16.45 -0.51
CA THR A 310 -1.50 17.68 0.17
C THR A 310 -0.72 18.58 -0.78
N LYS A 311 0.28 18.03 -1.48
CA LYS A 311 1.09 18.73 -2.47
C LYS A 311 0.24 19.33 -3.60
N ALA A 312 -0.67 18.52 -4.15
CA ALA A 312 -1.51 18.93 -5.28
C ALA A 312 -2.56 19.99 -4.93
N THR A 313 -3.04 19.99 -3.70
CA THR A 313 -4.13 20.88 -3.26
C THR A 313 -3.64 22.09 -2.46
N GLY A 314 -2.43 22.06 -1.95
CA GLY A 314 -1.83 23.14 -1.15
C GLY A 314 -2.58 23.44 0.16
N TRP A 315 -3.28 22.44 0.75
CA TRP A 315 -4.01 22.65 1.99
C TRP A 315 -3.11 22.77 3.22
N ALA A 316 -1.92 22.15 3.15
CA ALA A 316 -0.85 22.24 4.15
C ALA A 316 0.51 22.28 3.42
N THR A 317 1.57 22.62 4.13
CA THR A 317 2.93 22.61 3.60
C THR A 317 3.55 21.25 3.76
N VAL A 318 4.04 20.64 2.68
CA VAL A 318 4.80 19.40 2.72
C VAL A 318 6.26 19.72 3.01
N ALA A 319 6.79 19.25 4.13
CA ALA A 319 8.18 19.48 4.55
C ALA A 319 8.92 18.15 4.72
N GLY A 320 10.23 18.13 4.58
CA GLY A 320 11.04 16.94 4.77
C GLY A 320 11.86 16.56 3.55
N THR A 321 11.91 15.29 3.23
CA THR A 321 12.61 14.78 2.04
C THR A 321 11.64 14.02 1.12
N ARG A 322 12.09 13.70 -0.10
CA ARG A 322 11.28 12.96 -1.06
C ARG A 322 10.71 11.68 -0.45
N THR A 323 9.43 11.41 -0.71
CA THR A 323 8.67 10.27 -0.17
C THR A 323 9.09 8.91 -0.75
N GLY A 324 8.36 7.84 -0.41
CA GLY A 324 8.54 6.50 -0.97
C GLY A 324 7.75 6.23 -2.24
N GLY A 325 6.71 7.02 -2.51
CA GLY A 325 5.90 6.90 -3.73
C GLY A 325 4.74 5.89 -3.64
N ASP A 326 4.14 5.64 -4.82
CA ASP A 326 3.10 4.61 -5.07
C ASP A 326 1.81 4.78 -4.24
N GLY A 327 1.37 6.03 -4.07
CA GLY A 327 0.13 6.36 -3.34
C GLY A 327 -0.99 6.91 -4.21
N ILE A 328 -0.78 7.09 -5.51
CA ILE A 328 -1.79 7.58 -6.45
C ILE A 328 -2.39 6.40 -7.20
N GLY A 329 -3.72 6.30 -7.25
CA GLY A 329 -4.45 5.28 -7.98
C GLY A 329 -5.38 4.44 -7.11
N ALA A 330 -5.67 3.20 -7.55
CA ALA A 330 -6.52 2.25 -6.85
C ALA A 330 -5.70 1.19 -6.10
N ASP A 331 -6.40 0.48 -5.20
CA ASP A 331 -5.82 -0.66 -4.51
C ASP A 331 -5.28 -1.70 -5.49
N PRO A 332 -4.15 -2.36 -5.16
CA PRO A 332 -3.61 -3.46 -5.95
C PRO A 332 -4.62 -4.58 -6.14
N ILE A 333 -4.53 -5.26 -7.26
CA ILE A 333 -5.43 -6.37 -7.60
C ILE A 333 -4.94 -7.66 -6.94
N PRO A 334 -5.79 -8.41 -6.21
CA PRO A 334 -5.51 -9.78 -5.83
C PRO A 334 -5.81 -10.73 -6.99
N MET A 335 -4.87 -11.59 -7.33
CA MET A 335 -4.99 -12.65 -8.31
C MET A 335 -4.71 -14.00 -7.64
N MET A 336 -5.58 -14.96 -7.86
CA MET A 336 -5.39 -16.33 -7.36
C MET A 336 -4.74 -17.17 -8.45
N LEU A 337 -3.65 -17.86 -8.12
CA LEU A 337 -3.00 -18.84 -9.03
C LEU A 337 -3.88 -20.09 -9.19
N PRO A 338 -3.97 -20.64 -10.39
CA PRO A 338 -5.00 -21.63 -10.73
C PRO A 338 -4.88 -22.97 -9.98
N HIS A 339 -3.69 -23.42 -9.67
CA HIS A 339 -3.46 -24.73 -9.03
C HIS A 339 -3.17 -24.61 -7.54
N SER A 340 -2.24 -23.76 -7.16
CA SER A 340 -1.86 -23.59 -5.75
C SER A 340 -2.88 -22.77 -4.96
N GLY A 341 -3.64 -21.91 -5.62
CA GLY A 341 -4.51 -20.96 -4.95
C GLY A 341 -3.77 -19.83 -4.23
N PHE A 342 -2.44 -19.70 -4.44
CA PHE A 342 -1.68 -18.60 -3.85
C PHE A 342 -2.20 -17.28 -4.39
N LEU A 343 -2.41 -16.33 -3.49
CA LEU A 343 -2.76 -14.97 -3.88
C LEU A 343 -1.51 -14.17 -4.19
N VAL A 344 -1.54 -13.54 -5.35
CA VAL A 344 -0.55 -12.56 -5.78
C VAL A 344 -1.23 -11.20 -5.81
N ILE A 345 -0.65 -10.25 -5.13
CA ILE A 345 -1.08 -8.85 -5.17
C ILE A 345 -0.16 -8.10 -6.13
N PHE A 346 -0.73 -7.27 -7.00
CA PHE A 346 0.05 -6.39 -7.87
C PHE A 346 -0.74 -5.14 -8.27
N PRO A 347 -0.08 -3.98 -8.46
CA PRO A 347 -0.73 -2.79 -9.00
C PRO A 347 -0.99 -2.96 -10.50
N ALA A 348 -2.20 -2.63 -10.93
CA ALA A 348 -2.53 -2.49 -12.36
C ALA A 348 -2.59 -1.01 -12.78
N TRP A 349 -2.71 -0.10 -11.82
CA TRP A 349 -2.72 1.33 -12.04
C TRP A 349 -1.31 1.91 -11.94
N GLY A 350 -0.97 2.80 -12.87
CA GLY A 350 0.18 3.67 -12.80
C GLY A 350 -0.28 5.08 -12.38
N GLY A 351 -0.16 5.42 -11.11
CA GLY A 351 -0.51 6.73 -10.60
C GLY A 351 0.43 7.82 -11.13
N LEU A 352 -0.15 8.91 -11.65
CA LEU A 352 0.62 10.02 -12.19
C LEU A 352 0.61 11.22 -11.24
N ASN A 353 1.78 11.82 -11.03
CA ASN A 353 1.90 13.15 -10.43
C ASN A 353 1.25 14.21 -11.35
N PRO A 354 0.99 15.43 -10.88
CA PRO A 354 0.42 16.50 -11.69
C PRO A 354 1.19 16.81 -12.98
N ASP A 355 2.50 16.55 -12.99
CA ASP A 355 3.39 16.77 -14.13
C ASP A 355 3.41 15.59 -15.13
N GLY A 356 2.72 14.50 -14.82
CA GLY A 356 2.67 13.31 -15.66
C GLY A 356 3.68 12.22 -15.33
N SER A 357 4.65 12.47 -14.46
CA SER A 357 5.59 11.44 -14.02
C SER A 357 4.89 10.35 -13.18
N PHE A 358 5.34 9.09 -13.27
CA PHE A 358 4.86 8.06 -12.35
C PHE A 358 5.18 8.42 -10.89
N ASN A 359 4.16 8.46 -10.03
CA ASN A 359 4.36 8.69 -8.60
C ASN A 359 5.24 7.61 -7.95
N PHE A 360 5.18 6.38 -8.42
CA PHE A 360 6.09 5.31 -7.98
C PHE A 360 7.57 5.62 -8.25
N GLU A 361 7.89 6.29 -9.35
CA GLU A 361 9.27 6.66 -9.74
C GLU A 361 9.70 8.02 -9.19
N ALA A 362 8.93 9.07 -9.51
CA ALA A 362 9.25 10.45 -9.17
C ALA A 362 8.91 10.79 -7.71
N ARG A 363 7.91 10.06 -7.12
CA ARG A 363 7.47 10.23 -5.73
C ARG A 363 6.90 11.63 -5.47
N THR A 364 6.58 11.99 -4.24
CA THR A 364 6.22 13.36 -3.88
C THR A 364 7.45 14.11 -3.36
N THR A 365 7.78 15.22 -4.02
CA THR A 365 8.85 16.13 -3.58
C THR A 365 8.24 17.14 -2.59
N PRO A 366 8.87 17.40 -1.43
CA PRO A 366 8.36 18.36 -0.46
C PRO A 366 8.36 19.81 -1.03
N ASP A 367 7.59 20.70 -0.39
CA ASP A 367 7.62 22.14 -0.66
C ASP A 367 8.84 22.79 -0.01
N VAL A 368 9.21 22.26 1.17
CA VAL A 368 10.38 22.71 1.94
C VAL A 368 11.26 21.50 2.23
N GLU A 369 12.46 21.48 1.69
CA GLU A 369 13.41 20.43 1.98
C GLU A 369 13.99 20.60 3.38
N ILE A 370 13.80 19.59 4.23
CA ILE A 370 14.31 19.54 5.61
C ILE A 370 15.07 18.23 5.78
N THR A 371 16.37 18.32 6.02
CA THR A 371 17.26 17.20 6.27
C THR A 371 17.84 17.24 7.69
N GLY A 372 18.52 16.18 8.10
CA GLY A 372 19.28 16.07 9.35
C GLY A 372 19.97 14.71 9.42
N ALA A 373 21.08 14.61 10.14
CA ALA A 373 21.80 13.36 10.33
C ALA A 373 21.01 12.31 11.15
N SER A 374 19.98 12.78 11.85
CA SER A 374 19.02 11.93 12.58
C SER A 374 17.59 12.45 12.42
N ARG A 375 16.60 11.62 12.79
CA ARG A 375 15.19 12.04 12.80
C ARG A 375 14.92 13.20 13.77
N SER A 376 15.59 13.19 14.91
CA SER A 376 15.46 14.26 15.92
C SER A 376 16.06 15.56 15.41
N GLU A 377 17.21 15.52 14.75
CA GLU A 377 17.84 16.69 14.14
C GLU A 377 17.00 17.26 13.01
N ALA A 378 16.46 16.41 12.13
CA ALA A 378 15.57 16.87 11.07
C ALA A 378 14.29 17.53 11.63
N LEU A 379 13.75 17.02 12.75
CA LEU A 379 12.63 17.67 13.43
C LEU A 379 13.04 19.03 14.02
N ALA A 380 14.21 19.10 14.68
CA ALA A 380 14.73 20.36 15.21
C ALA A 380 14.94 21.40 14.09
N ASN A 381 15.44 20.98 12.93
CA ASN A 381 15.64 21.83 11.76
C ASN A 381 14.28 22.36 11.23
N LEU A 382 13.24 21.49 11.17
CA LEU A 382 11.88 21.97 10.82
C LEU A 382 11.35 22.96 11.85
N VAL A 383 11.48 22.67 13.15
CA VAL A 383 11.04 23.56 14.23
C VAL A 383 11.76 24.92 14.19
N HIS A 384 13.05 24.92 13.81
CA HIS A 384 13.82 26.17 13.64
C HIS A 384 13.36 26.94 12.40
N TYR A 385 12.93 26.25 11.33
CA TYR A 385 12.45 26.86 10.09
C TYR A 385 11.11 27.58 10.27
N ILE A 386 10.21 27.08 11.12
CA ILE A 386 8.85 27.58 11.32
C ILE A 386 8.75 28.59 12.45
#